data_0782f535f12ef008c1c5d9b86c4db1ad
#
_entry.id   0782f535f12ef008c1c5d9b86c4db1ad
#
_cell.length_a   1.000
_cell.length_b   1.000
_cell.length_c   1.000
_cell.angle_alpha   90.00
_cell.angle_beta   90.00
_cell.angle_gamma   90.00
#
_symmetry.space_group_name_H-M   'P 1'
#
loop_
_entity.id
_entity.type
_entity.pdbx_description
1 polymer ?
#
loop_
_entity_poly.entity_id
_entity_poly.type
_entity_poly.pdbx_seq_one_letter_code
_entity_poly.pdbx_strand_id
1 'polypeptide(L)'
;MRKKIGVVVSGRGSNLQSIIDHIAEGRLEVEVAVVVSDHKDAFALERAAKAGIPTAVVERKGCKDKEEFEDKMDEALRNAGAELVVLAGFMRILTGHFISRWEHKIVNIHPALLPSFKGLDAQGQAVDYGVKIAGCTVHFVDEGTDTGPIILQKAVPVLDDDTEETLAARILKEEHKALPEAIQLWAEGRLSIKGRKVYIAR
;
A
#
# COMPACT_ATOMS: atom_id res chain seq x y z
N MET A 1 21.03 0.59 11.44
CA MET A 1 20.50 -0.36 10.42
C MET A 1 19.24 0.25 9.81
N ARG A 2 19.06 0.12 8.49
CA ARG A 2 17.79 0.54 7.86
C ARG A 2 16.65 -0.37 8.32
N LYS A 3 15.48 0.21 8.58
CA LYS A 3 14.26 -0.57 8.86
C LYS A 3 13.84 -1.37 7.63
N LYS A 4 13.27 -2.55 7.85
CA LYS A 4 12.87 -3.47 6.79
C LYS A 4 11.37 -3.44 6.56
N ILE A 5 10.96 -3.33 5.30
CA ILE A 5 9.57 -3.43 4.89
C ILE A 5 9.34 -4.65 4.00
N GLY A 6 8.17 -5.26 4.12
CA GLY A 6 7.67 -6.22 3.16
C GLY A 6 6.59 -5.56 2.30
N VAL A 7 6.66 -5.69 0.99
CA VAL A 7 5.68 -5.10 0.08
C VAL A 7 4.81 -6.19 -0.52
N VAL A 8 3.50 -6.06 -0.40
CA VAL A 8 2.51 -7.02 -0.91
C VAL A 8 1.79 -6.42 -2.11
N VAL A 9 1.76 -7.19 -3.20
CA VAL A 9 1.29 -6.73 -4.52
C VAL A 9 0.40 -7.77 -5.19
N SER A 10 -0.45 -7.34 -6.15
CA SER A 10 -1.23 -8.26 -7.00
C SER A 10 -0.95 -8.08 -8.50
N GLY A 11 -0.38 -6.96 -8.96
CA GLY A 11 -0.34 -6.64 -10.38
C GLY A 11 0.89 -5.87 -10.85
N ARG A 12 0.66 -4.68 -11.43
CA ARG A 12 1.68 -3.87 -12.13
C ARG A 12 2.86 -3.41 -11.29
N GLY A 13 2.64 -3.13 -10.01
CA GLY A 13 3.69 -2.71 -9.08
C GLY A 13 4.24 -1.31 -9.33
N SER A 14 3.43 -0.35 -9.82
CA SER A 14 3.91 1.02 -10.04
C SER A 14 4.24 1.73 -8.72
N ASN A 15 3.47 1.48 -7.66
CA ASN A 15 3.78 1.98 -6.32
C ASN A 15 5.04 1.30 -5.74
N LEU A 16 5.25 -0.01 -6.00
CA LEU A 16 6.51 -0.68 -5.66
C LEU A 16 7.69 -0.03 -6.40
N GLN A 17 7.55 0.27 -7.69
CA GLN A 17 8.62 0.95 -8.44
C GLN A 17 8.94 2.31 -7.83
N SER A 18 7.94 3.08 -7.46
CA SER A 18 8.15 4.37 -6.79
C SER A 18 8.92 4.23 -5.47
N ILE A 19 8.63 3.19 -4.68
CA ILE A 19 9.40 2.89 -3.45
C ILE A 19 10.87 2.59 -3.81
N ILE A 20 11.10 1.73 -4.80
CA ILE A 20 12.45 1.35 -5.26
C ILE A 20 13.23 2.58 -5.72
N ASP A 21 12.60 3.44 -6.53
CA ASP A 21 13.23 4.65 -7.07
C ASP A 21 13.60 5.63 -5.94
N HIS A 22 12.72 5.86 -4.96
CA HIS A 22 13.00 6.72 -3.81
C HIS A 22 14.14 6.19 -2.93
N ILE A 23 14.26 4.86 -2.79
CA ILE A 23 15.38 4.24 -2.08
C ILE A 23 16.69 4.45 -2.86
N ALA A 24 16.68 4.24 -4.17
CA ALA A 24 17.86 4.41 -5.03
C ALA A 24 18.35 5.86 -5.06
N GLU A 25 17.44 6.82 -4.99
CA GLU A 25 17.74 8.26 -4.94
C GLU A 25 18.10 8.76 -3.52
N GLY A 26 18.11 7.90 -2.52
CA GLY A 26 18.40 8.26 -1.13
C GLY A 26 17.33 9.10 -0.43
N ARG A 27 16.11 9.14 -0.98
CA ARG A 27 14.96 9.87 -0.43
C ARG A 27 14.09 9.01 0.50
N LEU A 28 14.32 7.71 0.53
CA LEU A 28 13.63 6.76 1.41
C LEU A 28 14.66 5.83 2.06
N GLU A 29 14.76 5.89 3.38
CA GLU A 29 15.81 5.20 4.15
C GLU A 29 15.33 3.87 4.76
N VAL A 30 14.78 3.00 3.92
CA VAL A 30 14.36 1.64 4.30
C VAL A 30 14.99 0.61 3.36
N GLU A 31 14.86 -0.66 3.72
CA GLU A 31 15.17 -1.82 2.89
C GLU A 31 13.87 -2.55 2.54
N VAL A 32 13.63 -2.83 1.27
CA VAL A 32 12.58 -3.77 0.88
C VAL A 32 13.13 -5.17 1.05
N ALA A 33 12.76 -5.84 2.13
CA ALA A 33 13.25 -7.16 2.49
C ALA A 33 12.67 -8.27 1.62
N VAL A 34 11.42 -8.11 1.19
CA VAL A 34 10.72 -9.06 0.32
C VAL A 34 9.55 -8.38 -0.39
N VAL A 35 9.28 -8.82 -1.61
CA VAL A 35 8.03 -8.54 -2.32
C VAL A 35 7.22 -9.82 -2.38
N VAL A 36 6.02 -9.80 -1.82
CA VAL A 36 5.09 -10.94 -1.82
C VAL A 36 3.97 -10.66 -2.82
N SER A 37 3.72 -11.60 -3.73
CA SER A 37 2.60 -11.50 -4.68
C SER A 37 1.65 -12.67 -4.55
N ASP A 38 0.34 -12.40 -4.70
CA ASP A 38 -0.69 -13.45 -4.79
C ASP A 38 -0.90 -13.95 -6.23
N HIS A 39 -0.14 -13.42 -7.19
CA HIS A 39 -0.12 -13.82 -8.59
C HIS A 39 1.32 -14.03 -9.07
N LYS A 40 1.61 -15.23 -9.58
CA LYS A 40 2.94 -15.59 -10.11
C LYS A 40 3.36 -14.75 -11.32
N ASP A 41 2.39 -14.26 -12.09
CA ASP A 41 2.62 -13.49 -13.32
C ASP A 41 2.54 -11.97 -13.07
N ALA A 42 2.56 -11.52 -11.81
CA ALA A 42 2.53 -10.10 -11.48
C ALA A 42 3.80 -9.39 -11.96
N PHE A 43 3.66 -8.33 -12.75
CA PHE A 43 4.79 -7.55 -13.27
C PHE A 43 5.62 -6.90 -12.14
N ALA A 44 5.01 -6.70 -10.98
CA ALA A 44 5.72 -6.26 -9.77
C ALA A 44 6.89 -7.18 -9.38
N LEU A 45 6.78 -8.50 -9.63
CA LEU A 45 7.87 -9.47 -9.36
C LEU A 45 9.08 -9.24 -10.27
N GLU A 46 8.86 -8.87 -11.53
CA GLU A 46 9.94 -8.50 -12.44
C GLU A 46 10.66 -7.23 -11.99
N ARG A 47 9.91 -6.24 -11.50
CA ARG A 47 10.49 -5.01 -10.93
C ARG A 47 11.35 -5.30 -9.71
N ALA A 48 10.87 -6.15 -8.81
CA ALA A 48 11.62 -6.58 -7.64
C ALA A 48 12.91 -7.33 -8.04
N ALA A 49 12.82 -8.28 -8.97
CA ALA A 49 13.96 -9.04 -9.46
C ALA A 49 15.03 -8.14 -10.09
N LYS A 50 14.63 -7.16 -10.91
CA LYS A 50 15.54 -6.18 -11.52
C LYS A 50 16.25 -5.32 -10.47
N ALA A 51 15.61 -5.06 -9.34
CA ALA A 51 16.19 -4.31 -8.22
C ALA A 51 16.96 -5.22 -7.23
N GLY A 52 17.08 -6.52 -7.49
CA GLY A 52 17.76 -7.47 -6.60
C GLY A 52 17.01 -7.74 -5.29
N ILE A 53 15.70 -7.49 -5.26
CA ILE A 53 14.85 -7.69 -4.07
C ILE A 53 14.31 -9.11 -4.07
N PRO A 54 14.41 -9.86 -2.95
CA PRO A 54 13.81 -11.18 -2.81
C PRO A 54 12.30 -11.17 -3.07
N THR A 55 11.78 -12.20 -3.71
CA THR A 55 10.36 -12.33 -4.03
C THR A 55 9.78 -13.63 -3.46
N ALA A 56 8.51 -13.60 -3.11
CA ALA A 56 7.72 -14.78 -2.74
C ALA A 56 6.37 -14.74 -3.46
N VAL A 57 5.92 -15.90 -3.91
CA VAL A 57 4.60 -16.04 -4.53
C VAL A 57 3.74 -16.91 -3.64
N VAL A 58 2.60 -16.38 -3.23
CA VAL A 58 1.61 -17.09 -2.40
C VAL A 58 0.26 -17.04 -3.12
N GLU A 59 -0.05 -18.07 -3.88
CA GLU A 59 -1.32 -18.14 -4.62
C GLU A 59 -2.45 -18.66 -3.73
N ARG A 60 -3.57 -17.94 -3.69
CA ARG A 60 -4.77 -18.34 -2.93
C ARG A 60 -5.33 -19.71 -3.36
N LYS A 61 -5.19 -20.04 -4.64
CA LYS A 61 -5.68 -21.29 -5.22
C LYS A 61 -5.04 -22.54 -4.61
N GLY A 62 -3.83 -22.44 -4.09
CA GLY A 62 -3.11 -23.55 -3.46
C GLY A 62 -3.34 -23.68 -1.95
N CYS A 63 -4.24 -22.87 -1.37
CA CYS A 63 -4.50 -22.85 0.07
C CYS A 63 -5.91 -23.39 0.36
N LYS A 64 -6.03 -24.12 1.46
CA LYS A 64 -7.28 -24.67 1.97
C LYS A 64 -8.34 -23.59 2.21
N ASP A 65 -7.96 -22.54 2.91
CA ASP A 65 -8.80 -21.42 3.28
C ASP A 65 -8.03 -20.09 3.21
N LYS A 66 -8.67 -19.02 3.64
CA LYS A 66 -8.08 -17.67 3.62
C LYS A 66 -7.01 -17.50 4.67
N GLU A 67 -7.16 -18.14 5.82
CA GLU A 67 -6.19 -18.06 6.91
C GLU A 67 -4.88 -18.77 6.54
N GLU A 68 -4.92 -19.96 5.90
CA GLU A 68 -3.72 -20.62 5.41
C GLU A 68 -2.98 -19.77 4.37
N PHE A 69 -3.70 -19.07 3.51
CA PHE A 69 -3.09 -18.15 2.55
C PHE A 69 -2.38 -17.00 3.29
N GLU A 70 -3.04 -16.41 4.27
CA GLU A 70 -2.50 -15.34 5.09
C GLU A 70 -1.32 -15.80 5.96
N ASP A 71 -1.37 -17.04 6.48
CA ASP A 71 -0.25 -17.64 7.21
C ASP A 71 1.00 -17.78 6.35
N LYS A 72 0.86 -18.21 5.11
CA LYS A 72 1.98 -18.31 4.16
C LYS A 72 2.56 -16.93 3.81
N MET A 73 1.71 -15.92 3.69
CA MET A 73 2.18 -14.54 3.50
C MET A 73 2.91 -14.02 4.74
N ASP A 74 2.36 -14.26 5.94
CA ASP A 74 2.98 -13.89 7.22
C ASP A 74 4.36 -14.54 7.37
N GLU A 75 4.45 -15.82 7.07
CA GLU A 75 5.72 -16.56 7.10
C GLU A 75 6.77 -15.94 6.15
N ALA A 76 6.40 -15.66 4.91
CA ALA A 76 7.31 -15.03 3.95
C ALA A 76 7.80 -13.64 4.43
N LEU A 77 6.92 -12.83 4.98
CA LEU A 77 7.24 -11.50 5.51
C LEU A 77 8.16 -11.58 6.74
N ARG A 78 7.84 -12.46 7.70
CA ARG A 78 8.63 -12.62 8.92
C ARG A 78 10.01 -13.24 8.65
N ASN A 79 10.10 -14.24 7.79
CA ASN A 79 11.36 -14.87 7.42
C ASN A 79 12.32 -13.88 6.74
N ALA A 80 11.77 -12.89 6.02
CA ALA A 80 12.57 -11.80 5.47
C ALA A 80 12.92 -10.71 6.50
N GLY A 81 12.34 -10.77 7.70
CA GLY A 81 12.57 -9.80 8.77
C GLY A 81 11.83 -8.46 8.56
N ALA A 82 10.69 -8.47 7.85
CA ALA A 82 9.87 -7.28 7.68
C ALA A 82 9.35 -6.74 9.03
N GLU A 83 9.42 -5.44 9.21
CA GLU A 83 8.93 -4.72 10.40
C GLU A 83 7.63 -3.95 10.10
N LEU A 84 7.38 -3.67 8.82
CA LEU A 84 6.17 -3.05 8.29
C LEU A 84 5.72 -3.81 7.05
N VAL A 85 4.42 -4.01 6.90
CA VAL A 85 3.79 -4.52 5.68
C VAL A 85 3.22 -3.35 4.89
N VAL A 86 3.58 -3.24 3.63
CA VAL A 86 3.08 -2.20 2.71
C VAL A 86 2.24 -2.87 1.64
N LEU A 87 0.95 -2.55 1.60
CA LEU A 87 0.05 -2.99 0.54
C LEU A 87 0.15 -1.98 -0.62
N ALA A 88 0.71 -2.42 -1.74
CA ALA A 88 0.94 -1.58 -2.91
C ALA A 88 0.20 -2.16 -4.13
N GLY A 89 -1.10 -1.93 -4.20
CA GLY A 89 -1.97 -2.53 -5.22
C GLY A 89 -2.27 -4.01 -4.94
N PHE A 90 -2.49 -4.35 -3.69
CA PHE A 90 -2.96 -5.67 -3.28
C PHE A 90 -4.48 -5.72 -3.32
N MET A 91 -5.03 -6.65 -4.11
CA MET A 91 -6.46 -6.68 -4.47
C MET A 91 -7.33 -7.57 -3.57
N ARG A 92 -6.81 -7.99 -2.41
CA ARG A 92 -7.57 -8.82 -1.46
C ARG A 92 -7.78 -8.11 -0.15
N ILE A 93 -8.91 -8.38 0.48
CA ILE A 93 -9.21 -7.93 1.84
C ILE A 93 -8.55 -8.91 2.82
N LEU A 94 -7.72 -8.39 3.71
CA LEU A 94 -7.11 -9.14 4.80
C LEU A 94 -8.13 -9.41 5.91
N THR A 95 -7.97 -10.55 6.59
CA THR A 95 -8.83 -10.88 7.75
C THR A 95 -8.24 -10.34 9.05
N GLY A 96 -9.05 -10.31 10.12
CA GLY A 96 -8.58 -10.01 11.46
C GLY A 96 -7.46 -10.93 11.94
N HIS A 97 -7.41 -12.17 11.43
CA HIS A 97 -6.33 -13.13 11.70
C HIS A 97 -4.95 -12.60 11.29
N PHE A 98 -4.82 -12.05 10.08
CA PHE A 98 -3.57 -11.44 9.62
C PHE A 98 -3.33 -10.07 10.28
N ILE A 99 -4.37 -9.23 10.34
CA ILE A 99 -4.26 -7.85 10.83
C ILE A 99 -3.81 -7.82 12.29
N SER A 100 -4.33 -8.70 13.16
CA SER A 100 -3.95 -8.76 14.56
C SER A 100 -2.46 -9.10 14.80
N ARG A 101 -1.86 -9.84 13.88
CA ARG A 101 -0.41 -10.17 13.93
C ARG A 101 0.49 -9.01 13.54
N TRP A 102 -0.06 -8.05 12.80
CA TRP A 102 0.61 -6.86 12.29
C TRP A 102 -0.09 -5.58 12.74
N GLU A 103 -0.65 -5.59 13.95
CA GLU A 103 -1.38 -4.44 14.49
C GLU A 103 -0.55 -3.16 14.38
N HIS A 104 -1.13 -2.12 13.76
CA HIS A 104 -0.49 -0.83 13.47
C HIS A 104 0.80 -0.93 12.62
N LYS A 105 1.00 -2.04 11.91
CA LYS A 105 2.17 -2.30 11.05
C LYS A 105 1.79 -2.70 9.63
N ILE A 106 0.57 -2.42 9.21
CA ILE A 106 0.14 -2.58 7.82
C ILE A 106 -0.28 -1.21 7.31
N VAL A 107 0.33 -0.79 6.22
CA VAL A 107 0.02 0.48 5.53
C VAL A 107 -0.51 0.17 4.15
N ASN A 108 -1.57 0.88 3.74
CA ASN A 108 -2.17 0.78 2.41
C ASN A 108 -2.24 2.15 1.74
N ILE A 109 -2.16 2.17 0.43
CA ILE A 109 -2.47 3.32 -0.41
C ILE A 109 -3.82 3.08 -1.10
N HIS A 110 -4.76 4.02 -0.93
CA HIS A 110 -6.10 3.98 -1.53
C HIS A 110 -6.30 5.19 -2.44
N PRO A 111 -6.81 5.00 -3.67
CA PRO A 111 -6.91 6.08 -4.68
C PRO A 111 -8.14 6.95 -4.51
N ALA A 112 -8.46 7.34 -3.28
CA ALA A 112 -9.50 8.33 -2.96
C ALA A 112 -9.15 9.11 -1.68
N LEU A 113 -9.83 10.22 -1.46
CA LEU A 113 -9.78 10.97 -0.21
C LEU A 113 -10.74 10.33 0.81
N LEU A 114 -10.24 9.36 1.57
CA LEU A 114 -11.05 8.70 2.61
C LEU A 114 -11.59 9.72 3.63
N PRO A 115 -12.81 9.57 4.10
CA PRO A 115 -13.68 8.37 4.05
C PRO A 115 -14.55 8.22 2.79
N SER A 116 -14.36 9.05 1.78
CA SER A 116 -15.13 8.95 0.52
C SER A 116 -14.61 7.81 -0.37
N PHE A 117 -15.50 7.21 -1.15
CA PHE A 117 -15.19 6.24 -2.21
C PHE A 117 -14.30 5.08 -1.75
N LYS A 118 -14.75 4.38 -0.71
CA LYS A 118 -14.09 3.16 -0.21
C LYS A 118 -14.26 2.00 -1.19
N GLY A 119 -13.37 1.00 -1.07
CA GLY A 119 -13.46 -0.23 -1.84
C GLY A 119 -12.90 -0.10 -3.24
N LEU A 120 -13.45 -0.89 -4.16
CA LEU A 120 -12.98 -0.96 -5.54
C LEU A 120 -13.50 0.21 -6.38
N ASP A 121 -12.80 0.51 -7.48
CA ASP A 121 -13.18 1.51 -8.47
C ASP A 121 -13.42 2.91 -7.89
N ALA A 122 -12.59 3.34 -6.97
CA ALA A 122 -12.74 4.62 -6.31
C ALA A 122 -12.67 5.83 -7.27
N GLN A 123 -11.86 5.71 -8.33
CA GLN A 123 -11.72 6.75 -9.35
C GLN A 123 -12.99 6.87 -10.22
N GLY A 124 -13.55 5.74 -10.67
CA GLY A 124 -14.82 5.70 -11.39
C GLY A 124 -15.95 6.28 -10.54
N GLN A 125 -16.05 5.86 -9.28
CA GLN A 125 -17.02 6.42 -8.33
C GLN A 125 -16.89 7.94 -8.20
N ALA A 126 -15.66 8.48 -8.14
CA ALA A 126 -15.41 9.91 -8.02
C ALA A 126 -15.85 10.70 -9.27
N VAL A 127 -15.57 10.16 -10.46
CA VAL A 127 -15.99 10.75 -11.74
C VAL A 127 -17.52 10.73 -11.85
N ASP A 128 -18.15 9.59 -11.62
CA ASP A 128 -19.60 9.41 -11.73
C ASP A 128 -20.37 10.27 -10.71
N TYR A 129 -19.82 10.44 -9.51
CA TYR A 129 -20.43 11.30 -8.50
C TYR A 129 -20.32 12.80 -8.85
N GLY A 130 -19.34 13.17 -9.67
CA GLY A 130 -19.12 14.55 -10.10
C GLY A 130 -18.42 15.42 -9.06
N VAL A 131 -17.52 14.83 -8.23
CA VAL A 131 -16.71 15.63 -7.30
C VAL A 131 -15.74 16.53 -8.06
N LYS A 132 -15.34 17.63 -7.45
CA LYS A 132 -14.36 18.57 -8.04
C LYS A 132 -12.95 18.38 -7.51
N ILE A 133 -12.79 17.59 -6.42
CA ILE A 133 -11.52 17.26 -5.81
C ILE A 133 -11.53 15.76 -5.48
N ALA A 134 -10.50 15.07 -5.91
CA ALA A 134 -10.20 13.67 -5.58
C ALA A 134 -8.77 13.57 -5.01
N GLY A 135 -8.23 12.38 -4.93
CA GLY A 135 -6.84 12.21 -4.46
C GLY A 135 -6.56 10.80 -3.98
N CYS A 136 -5.57 10.68 -3.13
CA CYS A 136 -5.20 9.42 -2.52
C CYS A 136 -5.02 9.55 -1.01
N THR A 137 -5.11 8.42 -0.32
CA THR A 137 -4.95 8.30 1.13
C THR A 137 -3.98 7.18 1.46
N VAL A 138 -2.96 7.47 2.25
CA VAL A 138 -2.14 6.45 2.91
C VAL A 138 -2.65 6.30 4.33
N HIS A 139 -2.99 5.07 4.72
CA HIS A 139 -3.59 4.79 6.02
C HIS A 139 -3.06 3.47 6.59
N PHE A 140 -3.12 3.33 7.91
CA PHE A 140 -2.98 2.04 8.55
C PHE A 140 -4.21 1.18 8.26
N VAL A 141 -4.00 -0.12 8.12
CA VAL A 141 -5.09 -1.08 7.87
C VAL A 141 -5.64 -1.57 9.20
N ASP A 142 -6.96 -1.55 9.33
CA ASP A 142 -7.75 -2.18 10.38
C ASP A 142 -8.69 -3.24 9.81
N GLU A 143 -9.55 -3.84 10.61
CA GLU A 143 -10.46 -4.90 10.17
C GLU A 143 -11.55 -4.44 9.20
N GLY A 144 -11.78 -3.13 9.08
CA GLY A 144 -12.73 -2.57 8.13
C GLY A 144 -12.10 -2.32 6.75
N THR A 145 -12.95 -2.19 5.73
CA THR A 145 -12.49 -1.82 4.39
C THR A 145 -12.22 -0.32 4.34
N ASP A 146 -10.94 0.05 4.15
CA ASP A 146 -10.48 1.44 4.03
C ASP A 146 -10.96 2.32 5.20
N THR A 147 -10.90 1.79 6.42
CA THR A 147 -11.39 2.46 7.62
C THR A 147 -10.31 2.83 8.63
N GLY A 148 -9.10 2.37 8.46
CA GLY A 148 -8.01 2.57 9.41
C GLY A 148 -7.51 4.01 9.52
N PRO A 149 -6.68 4.31 10.54
CA PRO A 149 -6.16 5.64 10.79
C PRO A 149 -5.37 6.21 9.63
N ILE A 150 -5.69 7.43 9.21
CA ILE A 150 -5.09 8.11 8.06
C ILE A 150 -3.73 8.70 8.44
N ILE A 151 -2.71 8.41 7.62
CA ILE A 151 -1.36 8.97 7.77
C ILE A 151 -1.22 10.24 6.94
N LEU A 152 -1.45 10.15 5.63
CA LEU A 152 -1.31 11.24 4.67
C LEU A 152 -2.43 11.20 3.63
N GLN A 153 -2.77 12.39 3.12
CA GLN A 153 -3.66 12.54 1.97
C GLN A 153 -3.07 13.57 0.99
N LYS A 154 -3.18 13.29 -0.29
CA LYS A 154 -2.82 14.21 -1.38
C LYS A 154 -4.03 14.43 -2.26
N ALA A 155 -4.37 15.68 -2.51
CA ALA A 155 -5.53 16.06 -3.31
C ALA A 155 -5.13 16.42 -4.74
N VAL A 156 -6.02 16.12 -5.67
CA VAL A 156 -5.94 16.53 -7.09
C VAL A 156 -7.26 17.11 -7.57
N PRO A 157 -7.26 18.03 -8.55
CA PRO A 157 -8.50 18.47 -9.17
C PRO A 157 -9.12 17.36 -10.01
N VAL A 158 -10.45 17.35 -10.10
CA VAL A 158 -11.20 16.58 -11.10
C VAL A 158 -11.69 17.57 -12.16
N LEU A 159 -11.33 17.31 -13.41
CA LEU A 159 -11.69 18.15 -14.56
C LEU A 159 -13.04 17.72 -15.14
N ASP A 160 -13.71 18.62 -15.84
CA ASP A 160 -15.06 18.35 -16.36
C ASP A 160 -15.09 17.28 -17.46
N ASP A 161 -13.95 17.05 -18.11
CA ASP A 161 -13.75 16.05 -19.17
C ASP A 161 -12.98 14.80 -18.68
N ASP A 162 -12.77 14.65 -17.37
CA ASP A 162 -12.09 13.47 -16.84
C ASP A 162 -12.90 12.20 -17.06
N THR A 163 -12.18 11.18 -17.50
CA THR A 163 -12.59 9.78 -17.40
C THR A 163 -11.95 9.12 -16.17
N GLU A 164 -12.36 7.90 -15.85
CA GLU A 164 -11.72 7.10 -14.82
C GLU A 164 -10.19 7.02 -15.05
N GLU A 165 -9.77 6.76 -16.30
CA GLU A 165 -8.37 6.58 -16.65
C GLU A 165 -7.56 7.87 -16.49
N THR A 166 -8.10 9.02 -16.89
CA THR A 166 -7.38 10.31 -16.80
C THR A 166 -7.26 10.76 -15.35
N LEU A 167 -8.31 10.57 -14.55
CA LEU A 167 -8.27 10.84 -13.13
C LEU A 167 -7.32 9.87 -12.40
N ALA A 168 -7.39 8.57 -12.69
CA ALA A 168 -6.51 7.56 -12.11
C ALA A 168 -5.03 7.87 -12.40
N ALA A 169 -4.69 8.28 -13.63
CA ALA A 169 -3.32 8.67 -13.98
C ALA A 169 -2.85 9.91 -13.20
N ARG A 170 -3.75 10.86 -12.91
CA ARG A 170 -3.43 12.04 -12.11
C ARG A 170 -3.25 11.69 -10.64
N ILE A 171 -4.12 10.88 -10.07
CA ILE A 171 -4.04 10.39 -8.68
C ILE A 171 -2.76 9.58 -8.48
N LEU A 172 -2.40 8.70 -9.42
CA LEU A 172 -1.24 7.83 -9.33
C LEU A 172 0.07 8.61 -9.14
N LYS A 173 0.19 9.80 -9.74
CA LYS A 173 1.36 10.67 -9.53
C LYS A 173 1.49 11.12 -8.08
N GLU A 174 0.38 11.34 -7.41
CA GLU A 174 0.38 11.70 -5.99
C GLU A 174 0.55 10.48 -5.09
N GLU A 175 0.04 9.30 -5.48
CA GLU A 175 0.32 8.04 -4.75
C GLU A 175 1.82 7.76 -4.69
N HIS A 176 2.53 7.95 -5.81
CA HIS A 176 3.98 7.75 -5.91
C HIS A 176 4.81 8.71 -5.03
N LYS A 177 4.20 9.77 -4.52
CA LYS A 177 4.81 10.67 -3.54
C LYS A 177 4.35 10.33 -2.12
N ALA A 178 3.05 10.15 -1.94
CA ALA A 178 2.45 9.96 -0.62
C ALA A 178 2.89 8.66 0.06
N LEU A 179 2.97 7.55 -0.68
CA LEU A 179 3.32 6.26 -0.09
C LEU A 179 4.79 6.24 0.39
N PRO A 180 5.80 6.62 -0.39
CA PRO A 180 7.17 6.73 0.11
C PRO A 180 7.32 7.71 1.28
N GLU A 181 6.62 8.86 1.25
CA GLU A 181 6.61 9.85 2.34
C GLU A 181 6.08 9.22 3.65
N ALA A 182 4.97 8.51 3.60
CA ALA A 182 4.40 7.84 4.77
C ALA A 182 5.34 6.76 5.34
N ILE A 183 5.99 5.98 4.46
CA ILE A 183 6.97 4.97 4.86
C ILE A 183 8.19 5.64 5.52
N GLN A 184 8.68 6.76 4.99
CA GLN A 184 9.78 7.51 5.59
C GLN A 184 9.42 8.02 6.99
N LEU A 185 8.24 8.60 7.17
CA LEU A 185 7.75 9.04 8.49
C LEU A 185 7.70 7.88 9.50
N TRP A 186 7.26 6.71 9.05
CA TRP A 186 7.30 5.50 9.88
C TRP A 186 8.73 5.08 10.21
N ALA A 187 9.62 5.09 9.23
CA ALA A 187 11.02 4.71 9.42
C ALA A 187 11.74 5.62 10.43
N GLU A 188 11.42 6.91 10.42
CA GLU A 188 11.92 7.91 11.37
C GLU A 188 11.28 7.79 12.77
N GLY A 189 10.27 6.93 12.96
CA GLY A 189 9.56 6.80 14.24
C GLY A 189 8.68 8.00 14.58
N ARG A 190 8.26 8.77 13.59
CA ARG A 190 7.50 10.02 13.77
C ARG A 190 5.99 9.83 13.82
N LEU A 191 5.50 8.61 13.62
CA LEU A 191 4.06 8.31 13.63
C LEU A 191 3.64 7.80 15.01
N SER A 192 2.58 8.37 15.56
CA SER A 192 1.92 7.85 16.77
C SER A 192 0.40 7.83 16.57
N ILE A 193 -0.23 6.73 16.99
CA ILE A 193 -1.68 6.53 16.84
C ILE A 193 -2.36 6.77 18.20
N LYS A 194 -3.39 7.61 18.19
CA LYS A 194 -4.27 7.83 19.35
C LYS A 194 -5.73 7.74 18.90
N GLY A 195 -6.38 6.62 19.20
CA GLY A 195 -7.69 6.30 18.66
C GLY A 195 -7.66 6.25 17.12
N ARG A 196 -8.45 7.10 16.46
CA ARG A 196 -8.49 7.19 15.00
C ARG A 196 -7.45 8.12 14.39
N LYS A 197 -6.71 8.86 15.17
CA LYS A 197 -5.82 9.91 14.66
C LYS A 197 -4.38 9.43 14.67
N VAL A 198 -3.69 9.69 13.56
CA VAL A 198 -2.23 9.59 13.47
C VAL A 198 -1.64 10.97 13.69
N TYR A 199 -0.71 11.06 14.62
CA TYR A 199 0.06 12.28 14.90
C TYR A 199 1.45 12.11 14.30
N ILE A 200 1.91 13.16 13.60
CA ILE A 200 3.24 13.21 12.99
C ILE A 200 4.09 14.14 13.83
N ALA A 201 5.14 13.60 14.45
CA ALA A 201 6.12 14.41 15.17
C ALA A 201 6.90 15.32 14.17
N ARG A 202 7.17 16.54 14.61
CA ARG A 202 7.95 17.53 13.85
C ARG A 202 9.45 17.26 13.94
#